data_00eefd26a209e2a3ec5cf59e86aca2d9
#
_entry.id   00eefd26a209e2a3ec5cf59e86aca2d9
#
_cell.length_a   1.000
_cell.length_b   1.000
_cell.length_c   1.000
_cell.angle_alpha   90.00
_cell.angle_beta   90.00
_cell.angle_gamma   90.00
#
_symmetry.space_group_name_H-M   'P 1'
#
loop_
_entity.id
_entity.type
_entity.pdbx_description
1 polymer ?
#
loop_
_entity_poly.entity_id
_entity_poly.type
_entity_poly.pdbx_seq_one_letter_code
_entity_poly.pdbx_strand_id
1 'polypeptide(L)'
;MSRLSGLVALVFCLILSALAGTTSAATDDEDFRRGLTAFNAGDYETALQAWRPLAEKDEPRSLAGIGFMYHRGMGVRADDREAATWLLRAAERGQAEGQLMLGILYYYGRGVPQSYVQAYAWCELAEINGNADATLCRDAALESIPDADREKAFRLVVELRDRQRSSR
;
A
#
# COMPACT_ATOMS: atom_id res chain seq x y z
N MET A 1 22.51 -49.63 2.16
CA MET A 1 21.54 -49.12 1.18
C MET A 1 20.53 -48.11 1.77
N SER A 2 20.64 -47.70 3.06
CA SER A 2 19.65 -46.85 3.75
C SER A 2 19.99 -45.34 3.82
N ARG A 3 21.16 -44.92 3.39
CA ARG A 3 21.57 -43.49 3.47
C ARG A 3 21.24 -42.64 2.21
N LEU A 4 21.04 -43.29 1.07
CA LEU A 4 20.64 -42.59 -0.15
C LEU A 4 19.16 -42.21 -0.17
N SER A 5 18.28 -42.96 0.50
CA SER A 5 16.83 -42.65 0.55
C SER A 5 16.51 -41.36 1.33
N GLY A 6 17.30 -41.04 2.36
CA GLY A 6 17.12 -39.82 3.17
C GLY A 6 17.49 -38.54 2.44
N LEU A 7 18.55 -38.57 1.60
CA LEU A 7 18.99 -37.42 0.83
C LEU A 7 18.01 -37.06 -0.30
N VAL A 8 17.44 -38.08 -0.97
CA VAL A 8 16.44 -37.88 -2.04
C VAL A 8 15.15 -37.30 -1.46
N ALA A 9 14.71 -37.75 -0.28
CA ALA A 9 13.53 -37.21 0.37
C ALA A 9 13.69 -35.74 0.81
N LEU A 10 14.89 -35.37 1.30
CA LEU A 10 15.21 -33.99 1.72
C LEU A 10 15.28 -33.04 0.52
N VAL A 11 15.86 -33.47 -0.59
CA VAL A 11 15.92 -32.67 -1.83
C VAL A 11 14.52 -32.51 -2.43
N PHE A 12 13.69 -33.55 -2.39
CA PHE A 12 12.31 -33.49 -2.89
C PHE A 12 11.42 -32.55 -2.04
N CYS A 13 11.60 -32.52 -0.69
CA CYS A 13 10.91 -31.56 0.18
C CYS A 13 11.36 -30.12 -0.07
N LEU A 14 12.64 -29.88 -0.33
CA LEU A 14 13.15 -28.53 -0.64
C LEU A 14 12.68 -28.03 -2.01
N ILE A 15 12.52 -28.91 -2.99
CA ILE A 15 12.00 -28.56 -4.31
C ILE A 15 10.48 -28.28 -4.24
N LEU A 16 9.73 -29.05 -3.44
CA LEU A 16 8.28 -28.83 -3.26
C LEU A 16 7.98 -27.52 -2.54
N SER A 17 8.79 -27.12 -1.56
CA SER A 17 8.62 -25.83 -0.86
C SER A 17 8.99 -24.63 -1.73
N ALA A 18 9.94 -24.77 -2.65
CA ALA A 18 10.27 -23.73 -3.62
C ALA A 18 9.18 -23.56 -4.70
N LEU A 19 8.51 -24.65 -5.12
CA LEU A 19 7.39 -24.56 -6.07
C LEU A 19 6.13 -23.96 -5.43
N ALA A 20 5.88 -24.20 -4.13
CA ALA A 20 4.71 -23.65 -3.44
C ALA A 20 4.77 -22.11 -3.30
N GLY A 21 5.96 -21.53 -3.15
CA GLY A 21 6.15 -20.08 -3.06
C GLY A 21 5.89 -19.35 -4.39
N THR A 22 6.26 -19.94 -5.51
CA THR A 22 6.08 -19.34 -6.85
C THR A 22 4.63 -19.43 -7.34
N THR A 23 3.88 -20.46 -6.95
CA THR A 23 2.46 -20.58 -7.30
C THR A 23 1.60 -19.60 -6.50
N SER A 24 1.92 -19.31 -5.25
CA SER A 24 1.16 -18.37 -4.41
C SER A 24 1.25 -16.93 -4.95
N ALA A 25 2.44 -16.46 -5.29
CA ALA A 25 2.62 -15.10 -5.83
C ALA A 25 1.95 -14.92 -7.19
N ALA A 26 1.95 -15.95 -8.05
CA ALA A 26 1.28 -15.91 -9.34
C ALA A 26 -0.25 -15.85 -9.20
N THR A 27 -0.81 -16.57 -8.21
CA THR A 27 -2.25 -16.53 -7.93
C THR A 27 -2.67 -15.20 -7.31
N ASP A 28 -1.87 -14.61 -6.42
CA ASP A 28 -2.15 -13.31 -5.80
C ASP A 28 -2.16 -12.19 -6.87
N ASP A 29 -1.25 -12.22 -7.85
CA ASP A 29 -1.26 -11.26 -8.96
C ASP A 29 -2.45 -11.44 -9.91
N GLU A 30 -2.89 -12.68 -10.16
CA GLU A 30 -4.09 -12.97 -10.95
C GLU A 30 -5.36 -12.51 -10.22
N ASP A 31 -5.47 -12.76 -8.91
CA ASP A 31 -6.58 -12.30 -8.08
C ASP A 31 -6.62 -10.77 -8.01
N PHE A 32 -5.48 -10.10 -7.90
CA PHE A 32 -5.43 -8.65 -7.98
C PHE A 32 -5.96 -8.13 -9.33
N ARG A 33 -5.51 -8.72 -10.44
CA ARG A 33 -5.97 -8.33 -11.80
C ARG A 33 -7.46 -8.59 -12.00
N ARG A 34 -8.01 -9.68 -11.44
CA ARG A 34 -9.45 -9.93 -11.45
C ARG A 34 -10.21 -8.82 -10.73
N GLY A 35 -9.76 -8.43 -9.55
CA GLY A 35 -10.33 -7.30 -8.80
C GLY A 35 -10.24 -5.99 -9.58
N LEU A 36 -9.11 -5.70 -10.23
CA LEU A 36 -8.91 -4.49 -11.03
C LEU A 36 -9.86 -4.47 -12.26
N THR A 37 -10.05 -5.61 -12.91
CA THR A 37 -10.99 -5.74 -14.02
C THR A 37 -12.42 -5.47 -13.58
N ALA A 38 -12.83 -6.04 -12.46
CA ALA A 38 -14.16 -5.81 -11.86
C ALA A 38 -14.33 -4.33 -11.46
N PHE A 39 -13.33 -3.74 -10.82
CA PHE A 39 -13.34 -2.33 -10.44
C PHE A 39 -13.53 -1.41 -11.66
N ASN A 40 -12.79 -1.64 -12.73
CA ASN A 40 -12.88 -0.87 -13.97
C ASN A 40 -14.23 -1.07 -14.70
N ALA A 41 -14.88 -2.19 -14.50
CA ALA A 41 -16.24 -2.48 -14.98
C ALA A 41 -17.35 -1.87 -14.09
N GLY A 42 -16.99 -1.26 -12.94
CA GLY A 42 -17.95 -0.75 -11.96
C GLY A 42 -18.54 -1.83 -11.03
N ASP A 43 -18.08 -3.07 -11.14
CA ASP A 43 -18.46 -4.17 -10.24
C ASP A 43 -17.58 -4.12 -8.98
N TYR A 44 -17.92 -3.19 -8.10
CA TYR A 44 -17.16 -2.91 -6.89
C TYR A 44 -17.28 -4.02 -5.85
N GLU A 45 -18.37 -4.77 -5.87
CA GLU A 45 -18.55 -5.92 -4.96
C GLU A 45 -17.56 -7.04 -5.30
N THR A 46 -17.48 -7.43 -6.56
CA THR A 46 -16.49 -8.41 -7.04
C THR A 46 -15.06 -7.92 -6.82
N ALA A 47 -14.78 -6.63 -7.02
CA ALA A 47 -13.46 -6.06 -6.74
C ALA A 47 -13.08 -6.22 -5.26
N LEU A 48 -13.98 -5.89 -4.34
CA LEU A 48 -13.76 -6.06 -2.90
C LEU A 48 -13.58 -7.53 -2.50
N GLN A 49 -14.39 -8.43 -3.06
CA GLN A 49 -14.25 -9.87 -2.81
C GLN A 49 -12.89 -10.42 -3.24
N ALA A 50 -12.34 -9.91 -4.36
CA ALA A 50 -11.01 -10.30 -4.85
C ALA A 50 -9.88 -9.69 -4.00
N TRP A 51 -10.00 -8.42 -3.59
CA TRP A 51 -8.92 -7.71 -2.91
C TRP A 51 -8.84 -7.94 -1.41
N ARG A 52 -9.95 -8.24 -0.71
CA ARG A 52 -9.93 -8.47 0.75
C ARG A 52 -8.97 -9.57 1.18
N PRO A 53 -8.96 -10.79 0.58
CA PRO A 53 -8.02 -11.83 0.95
C PRO A 53 -6.54 -11.44 0.71
N LEU A 54 -6.28 -10.62 -0.32
CA LEU A 54 -4.95 -10.10 -0.61
C LEU A 54 -4.53 -9.03 0.41
N ALA A 55 -5.45 -8.15 0.78
CA ALA A 55 -5.22 -7.13 1.80
C ALA A 55 -5.01 -7.71 3.20
N GLU A 56 -5.61 -8.88 3.52
CA GLU A 56 -5.31 -9.63 4.74
C GLU A 56 -3.86 -10.13 4.79
N LYS A 57 -3.26 -10.39 3.62
CA LYS A 57 -1.84 -10.72 3.47
C LYS A 57 -0.95 -9.49 3.31
N ASP A 58 -1.48 -8.28 3.54
CA ASP A 58 -0.78 -7.00 3.33
C ASP A 58 -0.30 -6.75 1.89
N GLU A 59 -1.02 -7.26 0.87
CA GLU A 59 -0.70 -6.95 -0.53
C GLU A 59 -0.98 -5.45 -0.81
N PRO A 60 0.06 -4.66 -1.16
CA PRO A 60 -0.03 -3.20 -1.08
C PRO A 60 -1.01 -2.56 -2.07
N ARG A 61 -1.17 -3.13 -3.27
CA ARG A 61 -2.07 -2.60 -4.31
C ARG A 61 -3.53 -2.80 -3.91
N SER A 62 -3.84 -3.95 -3.32
CA SER A 62 -5.19 -4.26 -2.83
C SER A 62 -5.56 -3.40 -1.63
N LEU A 63 -4.61 -3.15 -0.72
CA LEU A 63 -4.79 -2.20 0.38
C LEU A 63 -5.12 -0.80 -0.13
N ALA A 64 -4.37 -0.28 -1.12
CA ALA A 64 -4.63 1.02 -1.72
C ALA A 64 -5.98 1.07 -2.46
N GLY A 65 -6.32 0.00 -3.21
CA GLY A 65 -7.60 -0.12 -3.90
C GLY A 65 -8.79 -0.08 -2.96
N ILE A 66 -8.74 -0.85 -1.86
CA ILE A 66 -9.79 -0.86 -0.82
C ILE A 66 -9.90 0.52 -0.16
N GLY A 67 -8.76 1.14 0.19
CA GLY A 67 -8.73 2.48 0.75
C GLY A 67 -9.38 3.52 -0.16
N PHE A 68 -9.10 3.45 -1.46
CA PHE A 68 -9.76 4.29 -2.46
C PHE A 68 -11.27 4.06 -2.51
N MET A 69 -11.72 2.81 -2.46
CA MET A 69 -13.15 2.48 -2.48
C MET A 69 -13.89 3.04 -1.26
N TYR A 70 -13.30 2.96 -0.05
CA TYR A 70 -13.87 3.60 1.13
C TYR A 70 -13.89 5.13 1.01
N HIS A 71 -12.83 5.75 0.48
CA HIS A 71 -12.78 7.20 0.26
C HIS A 71 -13.89 7.68 -0.69
N ARG A 72 -14.18 6.92 -1.75
CA ARG A 72 -15.14 7.28 -2.80
C ARG A 72 -16.56 6.74 -2.56
N GLY A 73 -16.74 5.83 -1.61
CA GLY A 73 -18.01 5.14 -1.39
C GLY A 73 -18.38 4.17 -2.52
N MET A 74 -17.38 3.49 -3.08
CA MET A 74 -17.54 2.55 -4.20
C MET A 74 -17.74 1.12 -3.66
N GLY A 75 -18.94 0.55 -3.80
CA GLY A 75 -19.28 -0.77 -3.26
C GLY A 75 -19.35 -0.86 -1.72
N VAL A 76 -19.00 0.22 -1.04
CA VAL A 76 -19.07 0.41 0.40
C VAL A 76 -19.59 1.81 0.73
N ARG A 77 -20.09 2.01 1.95
CA ARG A 77 -20.39 3.37 2.41
C ARG A 77 -19.09 4.16 2.52
N ALA A 78 -19.09 5.40 2.01
CA ALA A 78 -17.94 6.29 2.12
C ALA A 78 -17.56 6.51 3.59
N ASP A 79 -16.28 6.28 3.89
CA ASP A 79 -15.70 6.48 5.22
C ASP A 79 -14.22 6.81 5.08
N ASP A 80 -13.86 8.09 5.29
CA ASP A 80 -12.48 8.55 5.18
C ASP A 80 -11.58 8.03 6.33
N ARG A 81 -12.14 7.61 7.47
CA ARG A 81 -11.34 6.99 8.56
C ARG A 81 -10.93 5.58 8.18
N GLU A 82 -11.89 4.79 7.68
CA GLU A 82 -11.57 3.48 7.12
C GLU A 82 -10.59 3.60 5.96
N ALA A 83 -10.83 4.54 5.02
CA ALA A 83 -9.90 4.80 3.93
C ALA A 83 -8.49 5.09 4.42
N ALA A 84 -8.32 5.97 5.40
CA ALA A 84 -7.01 6.31 5.97
C ALA A 84 -6.33 5.09 6.60
N THR A 85 -7.08 4.19 7.25
CA THR A 85 -6.54 2.96 7.84
C THR A 85 -5.96 2.03 6.78
N TRP A 86 -6.69 1.79 5.70
CA TRP A 86 -6.24 0.95 4.59
C TRP A 86 -5.08 1.57 3.83
N LEU A 87 -5.16 2.88 3.56
CA LEU A 87 -4.11 3.63 2.86
C LEU A 87 -2.82 3.73 3.67
N LEU A 88 -2.89 3.83 5.01
CA LEU A 88 -1.70 3.81 5.86
C LEU A 88 -0.96 2.49 5.73
N ARG A 89 -1.66 1.36 5.78
CA ARG A 89 -1.05 0.04 5.57
C ARG A 89 -0.39 -0.07 4.20
N ALA A 90 -1.06 0.40 3.13
CA ALA A 90 -0.48 0.44 1.79
C ALA A 90 0.77 1.33 1.72
N ALA A 91 0.69 2.52 2.32
CA ALA A 91 1.75 3.51 2.34
C ALA A 91 3.00 3.01 3.09
N GLU A 92 2.81 2.34 4.23
CA GLU A 92 3.89 1.71 5.01
C GLU A 92 4.61 0.60 4.22
N ARG A 93 3.91 -0.09 3.31
CA ARG A 93 4.49 -1.07 2.37
C ARG A 93 5.15 -0.43 1.15
N GLY A 94 5.19 0.91 1.07
CA GLY A 94 5.82 1.66 -0.01
C GLY A 94 4.99 1.76 -1.29
N GLN A 95 3.68 1.50 -1.21
CA GLN A 95 2.79 1.63 -2.35
C GLN A 95 2.53 3.11 -2.64
N ALA A 96 3.02 3.59 -3.79
CA ALA A 96 3.08 5.01 -4.11
C ALA A 96 1.70 5.69 -4.21
N GLU A 97 0.70 5.00 -4.77
CA GLU A 97 -0.67 5.52 -4.84
C GLU A 97 -1.30 5.67 -3.45
N GLY A 98 -1.10 4.66 -2.56
CA GLY A 98 -1.55 4.72 -1.17
C GLY A 98 -0.88 5.86 -0.40
N GLN A 99 0.41 6.11 -0.65
CA GLN A 99 1.14 7.23 -0.06
C GLN A 99 0.59 8.58 -0.52
N LEU A 100 0.37 8.76 -1.82
CA LEU A 100 -0.25 9.98 -2.36
C LEU A 100 -1.63 10.22 -1.74
N MET A 101 -2.49 9.21 -1.77
CA MET A 101 -3.85 9.35 -1.23
C MET A 101 -3.85 9.65 0.27
N LEU A 102 -2.99 8.99 1.04
CA LEU A 102 -2.85 9.27 2.47
C LEU A 102 -2.34 10.70 2.72
N GLY A 103 -1.38 11.17 1.92
CA GLY A 103 -0.91 12.55 1.94
C GLY A 103 -2.04 13.55 1.70
N ILE A 104 -2.90 13.29 0.72
CA ILE A 104 -4.07 14.11 0.42
C ILE A 104 -5.06 14.11 1.61
N LEU A 105 -5.31 12.96 2.24
CA LEU A 105 -6.17 12.89 3.42
C LEU A 105 -5.62 13.74 4.58
N TYR A 106 -4.31 13.70 4.83
CA TYR A 106 -3.67 14.55 5.83
C TYR A 106 -3.72 16.04 5.47
N TYR A 107 -3.57 16.38 4.18
CA TYR A 107 -3.63 17.76 3.72
C TYR A 107 -4.98 18.41 4.01
N TYR A 108 -6.09 17.69 3.77
CA TYR A 108 -7.44 18.18 3.98
C TYR A 108 -8.04 17.82 5.36
N GLY A 109 -7.36 17.03 6.19
CA GLY A 109 -7.89 16.57 7.46
C GLY A 109 -9.08 15.61 7.32
N ARG A 110 -9.11 14.79 6.26
CA ARG A 110 -10.21 13.86 5.97
C ARG A 110 -9.93 12.49 6.59
N GLY A 111 -10.74 12.09 7.55
CA GLY A 111 -10.58 10.83 8.29
C GLY A 111 -9.39 10.80 9.26
N VAL A 112 -8.48 11.76 9.15
CA VAL A 112 -7.31 11.97 10.01
C VAL A 112 -7.22 13.43 10.44
N PRO A 113 -6.57 13.76 11.57
CA PRO A 113 -6.28 15.16 11.91
C PRO A 113 -5.44 15.81 10.80
N GLN A 114 -5.81 17.04 10.40
CA GLN A 114 -5.05 17.78 9.39
C GLN A 114 -3.59 17.97 9.82
N SER A 115 -2.66 17.68 8.90
CA SER A 115 -1.23 17.86 9.14
C SER A 115 -0.47 18.02 7.82
N TYR A 116 -0.02 19.22 7.52
CA TYR A 116 0.81 19.50 6.34
C TYR A 116 2.18 18.81 6.42
N VAL A 117 2.72 18.60 7.61
CA VAL A 117 3.95 17.84 7.84
C VAL A 117 3.79 16.39 7.39
N GLN A 118 2.68 15.73 7.79
CA GLN A 118 2.37 14.37 7.35
C GLN A 118 2.05 14.33 5.85
N ALA A 119 1.28 15.29 5.36
CA ALA A 119 0.94 15.41 3.94
C ALA A 119 2.20 15.50 3.08
N TYR A 120 3.12 16.41 3.44
CA TYR A 120 4.41 16.53 2.76
C TYR A 120 5.18 15.21 2.76
N ALA A 121 5.33 14.59 3.94
CA ALA A 121 6.14 13.39 4.06
C ALA A 121 5.60 12.22 3.22
N TRP A 122 4.29 12.00 3.21
CA TRP A 122 3.70 10.93 2.43
C TRP A 122 3.70 11.23 0.92
N CYS A 123 3.46 12.48 0.49
CA CYS A 123 3.54 12.86 -0.92
C CYS A 123 4.98 12.83 -1.46
N GLU A 124 5.97 13.24 -0.66
CA GLU A 124 7.40 13.09 -1.00
C GLU A 124 7.78 11.62 -1.19
N LEU A 125 7.34 10.73 -0.29
CA LEU A 125 7.58 9.30 -0.44
C LEU A 125 6.88 8.71 -1.66
N ALA A 126 5.67 9.17 -1.99
CA ALA A 126 4.95 8.76 -3.19
C ALA A 126 5.74 9.11 -4.46
N GLU A 127 6.30 10.31 -4.53
CA GLU A 127 7.15 10.74 -5.64
C GLU A 127 8.43 9.91 -5.72
N ILE A 128 9.13 9.72 -4.61
CA ILE A 128 10.33 8.85 -4.52
C ILE A 128 10.01 7.42 -5.00
N ASN A 129 8.81 6.92 -4.71
CA ASN A 129 8.36 5.58 -5.12
C ASN A 129 7.70 5.55 -6.52
N GLY A 130 7.82 6.65 -7.29
CA GLY A 130 7.51 6.69 -8.72
C GLY A 130 6.14 7.26 -9.09
N ASN A 131 5.37 7.84 -8.15
CA ASN A 131 4.12 8.51 -8.45
C ASN A 131 4.37 9.99 -8.78
N ALA A 132 4.42 10.32 -10.08
CA ALA A 132 4.67 11.69 -10.54
C ALA A 132 3.57 12.69 -10.16
N ASP A 133 2.33 12.24 -9.96
CA ASP A 133 1.21 13.10 -9.57
C ASP A 133 1.36 13.62 -8.13
N ALA A 134 2.25 13.00 -7.34
CA ALA A 134 2.52 13.39 -5.96
C ALA A 134 3.22 14.75 -5.83
N THR A 135 3.90 15.22 -6.88
CA THR A 135 4.61 16.53 -6.90
C THR A 135 3.68 17.68 -6.48
N LEU A 136 2.46 17.74 -7.02
CA LEU A 136 1.51 18.81 -6.68
C LEU A 136 1.11 18.77 -5.20
N CYS A 137 0.85 17.57 -4.68
CA CYS A 137 0.51 17.40 -3.26
C CYS A 137 1.68 17.80 -2.35
N ARG A 138 2.89 17.35 -2.69
CA ARG A 138 4.11 17.66 -1.97
C ARG A 138 4.34 19.18 -1.89
N ASP A 139 4.30 19.86 -3.04
CA ASP A 139 4.58 21.29 -3.14
C ASP A 139 3.53 22.11 -2.37
N ALA A 140 2.24 21.80 -2.53
CA ALA A 140 1.18 22.45 -1.79
C ALA A 140 1.31 22.25 -0.26
N ALA A 141 1.69 21.03 0.15
CA ALA A 141 1.94 20.76 1.57
C ALA A 141 3.13 21.55 2.09
N LEU A 142 4.25 21.60 1.35
CA LEU A 142 5.45 22.34 1.73
C LEU A 142 5.20 23.85 1.88
N GLU A 143 4.41 24.43 0.97
CA GLU A 143 3.99 25.84 1.05
C GLU A 143 3.13 26.12 2.28
N SER A 144 2.36 25.13 2.73
CA SER A 144 1.46 25.25 3.88
C SER A 144 2.17 25.00 5.22
N ILE A 145 3.41 24.47 5.22
CA ILE A 145 4.19 24.22 6.44
C ILE A 145 4.87 25.51 6.91
N PRO A 146 4.64 25.96 8.17
CA PRO A 146 5.42 27.03 8.75
C PRO A 146 6.93 26.75 8.73
N ASP A 147 7.76 27.76 8.52
CA ASP A 147 9.22 27.59 8.42
C ASP A 147 9.82 26.84 9.62
N ALA A 148 9.30 27.07 10.81
CA ALA A 148 9.74 26.39 12.04
C ALA A 148 9.49 24.87 12.04
N ASP A 149 8.54 24.38 11.24
CA ASP A 149 8.16 22.95 11.17
C ASP A 149 8.76 22.24 9.95
N ARG A 150 9.40 22.94 9.01
CA ARG A 150 9.94 22.34 7.78
C ARG A 150 10.99 21.25 8.06
N GLU A 151 11.86 21.50 9.02
CA GLU A 151 12.87 20.50 9.41
C GLU A 151 12.22 19.22 9.96
N LYS A 152 11.11 19.36 10.68
CA LYS A 152 10.32 18.21 11.17
C LYS A 152 9.74 17.40 10.01
N ALA A 153 9.25 18.08 8.97
CA ALA A 153 8.73 17.41 7.77
C ALA A 153 9.83 16.61 7.06
N PHE A 154 11.01 17.19 6.87
CA PHE A 154 12.14 16.51 6.22
C PHE A 154 12.64 15.30 7.04
N ARG A 155 12.74 15.44 8.36
CA ARG A 155 13.07 14.30 9.24
C ARG A 155 12.06 13.18 9.15
N LEU A 156 10.77 13.51 9.11
CA LEU A 156 9.71 12.50 9.01
C LEU A 156 9.83 11.68 7.72
N VAL A 157 10.18 12.29 6.58
CA VAL A 157 10.44 11.56 5.33
C VAL A 157 11.53 10.51 5.53
N VAL A 158 12.64 10.89 6.17
CA VAL A 158 13.76 9.97 6.42
C VAL A 158 13.32 8.82 7.33
N GLU A 159 12.63 9.11 8.43
CA GLU A 159 12.13 8.11 9.38
C GLU A 159 11.18 7.11 8.71
N LEU A 160 10.22 7.59 7.94
CA LEU A 160 9.26 6.72 7.25
C LEU A 160 9.94 5.85 6.21
N ARG A 161 10.87 6.41 5.44
CA ARG A 161 11.64 5.66 4.45
C ARG A 161 12.49 4.56 5.10
N ASP A 162 13.13 4.85 6.23
CA ASP A 162 13.96 3.86 6.92
C ASP A 162 13.08 2.73 7.53
N ARG A 163 11.89 3.04 8.05
CA ARG A 163 10.91 2.02 8.45
C ARG A 163 10.50 1.11 7.29
N GLN A 164 10.22 1.67 6.12
CA GLN A 164 9.85 0.89 4.92
C GLN A 164 10.98 -0.04 4.47
N ARG A 165 12.25 0.38 4.61
CA ARG A 165 13.41 -0.47 4.29
C ARG A 165 13.58 -1.62 5.27
N SER A 166 13.28 -1.40 6.55
CA SER A 166 13.41 -2.39 7.61
C SER A 166 12.30 -3.45 7.61
N SER A 167 11.18 -3.19 6.91
CA SER A 167 10.01 -4.07 6.84
C SER A 167 9.98 -4.97 5.59
N ARG A 168 10.99 -4.85 4.72
CA ARG A 168 11.17 -5.67 3.50
C ARG A 168 12.08 -6.86 3.77
#